data_44b7747819455d0614a26ccb62ea2a6b
#
_entry.id   44b7747819455d0614a26ccb62ea2a6b
#
_cell.length_a   1.000
_cell.length_b   1.000
_cell.length_c   1.000
_cell.angle_alpha   90.00
_cell.angle_beta   90.00
_cell.angle_gamma   90.00
#
_symmetry.space_group_name_H-M   'P 1'
#
loop_
_entity.id
_entity.type
_entity.pdbx_description
1 polymer ?
#
loop_
_entity_poly.entity_id
_entity_poly.type
_entity_poly.pdbx_seq_one_letter_code
_entity_poly.pdbx_strand_id
1 'polypeptide(L)'
;TLIITSSMAYECVKEVNPKASIFKLGMIWPLPMGKILSLAEKYPHILVIEELMPFIEEALKVQGIAVEGKKYFSFTGEFTVGSIKKSLLTAGVELVSGEIPQLEADSKTEESLSIPPRTPMLCAGCPHRPVFDILKKSKALVVGDIGCYSLAILEPFEVHKTNISMGASLGMAVGMASAHRLSGNPKPLVA
;
A
#
# COMPACT_ATOMS: atom_id res chain seq x y z
N THR A 1 12.82 -24.57 2.52
CA THR A 1 12.44 -23.15 2.48
C THR A 1 11.49 -22.83 3.64
N LEU A 2 11.73 -21.71 4.33
CA LEU A 2 10.78 -21.10 5.27
C LEU A 2 10.14 -19.90 4.59
N ILE A 3 8.84 -19.74 4.73
CA ILE A 3 8.11 -18.55 4.28
C ILE A 3 7.74 -17.73 5.51
N ILE A 4 8.18 -16.47 5.56
CA ILE A 4 7.75 -15.49 6.57
C ILE A 4 6.75 -14.55 5.92
N THR A 5 5.57 -14.44 6.49
CA THR A 5 4.48 -13.66 5.90
C THR A 5 3.49 -13.18 6.97
N SER A 6 2.58 -12.31 6.60
CA SER A 6 1.53 -11.78 7.47
C SER A 6 0.22 -11.57 6.71
N SER A 7 -0.85 -11.24 7.44
CA SER A 7 -2.13 -10.77 6.89
C SER A 7 -2.68 -11.69 5.78
N MET A 8 -3.25 -11.09 4.72
CA MET A 8 -3.85 -11.79 3.59
C MET A 8 -2.85 -12.60 2.76
N ALA A 9 -1.60 -12.16 2.69
CA ALA A 9 -0.56 -12.90 1.98
C ALA A 9 -0.39 -14.33 2.54
N TYR A 10 -0.58 -14.51 3.86
CA TYR A 10 -0.57 -15.84 4.48
C TYR A 10 -1.67 -16.74 3.92
N GLU A 11 -2.89 -16.24 3.77
CA GLU A 11 -4.01 -17.05 3.28
C GLU A 11 -3.74 -17.50 1.83
N CYS A 12 -3.27 -16.58 0.99
CA CYS A 12 -2.88 -16.92 -0.38
C CYS A 12 -1.76 -17.97 -0.44
N VAL A 13 -0.75 -17.84 0.42
CA VAL A 13 0.34 -18.85 0.50
C VAL A 13 -0.18 -20.20 0.95
N LYS A 14 -1.07 -20.23 1.93
CA LYS A 14 -1.66 -21.48 2.44
C LYS A 14 -2.51 -22.19 1.40
N GLU A 15 -3.21 -21.43 0.57
CA GLU A 15 -4.01 -21.97 -0.51
C GLU A 15 -3.12 -22.58 -1.61
N VAL A 16 -2.03 -21.87 -1.98
CA VAL A 16 -1.08 -22.35 -3.00
C VAL A 16 -0.26 -23.52 -2.52
N ASN A 17 0.18 -23.51 -1.26
CA ASN A 17 1.08 -24.52 -0.71
C ASN A 17 0.75 -24.83 0.77
N PRO A 18 -0.30 -25.63 1.03
CA PRO A 18 -0.78 -25.91 2.38
C PRO A 18 0.24 -26.65 3.26
N LYS A 19 1.25 -27.28 2.67
CA LYS A 19 2.31 -28.02 3.38
C LYS A 19 3.61 -27.22 3.55
N ALA A 20 3.65 -25.96 3.08
CA ALA A 20 4.82 -25.11 3.24
C ALA A 20 5.13 -24.87 4.73
N SER A 21 6.42 -24.76 5.05
CA SER A 21 6.86 -24.26 6.35
C SER A 21 6.64 -22.75 6.38
N ILE A 22 5.64 -22.30 7.15
CA ILE A 22 5.25 -20.88 7.20
C ILE A 22 5.37 -20.37 8.62
N PHE A 23 6.02 -19.23 8.78
CA PHE A 23 5.98 -18.44 9.99
C PHE A 23 5.06 -17.24 9.77
N LYS A 24 3.81 -17.37 10.22
CA LYS A 24 2.82 -16.29 10.17
C LYS A 24 3.10 -15.29 11.27
N LEU A 25 3.32 -14.04 10.90
CA LEU A 25 3.42 -12.92 11.83
C LEU A 25 2.02 -12.41 12.15
N GLY A 26 1.60 -12.52 13.41
CA GLY A 26 0.37 -11.89 13.90
C GLY A 26 0.55 -10.40 14.22
N MET A 27 1.78 -10.01 14.50
CA MET A 27 2.19 -8.63 14.75
C MET A 27 3.49 -8.36 14.03
N ILE A 28 3.51 -7.32 13.20
CA ILE A 28 4.67 -6.95 12.38
C ILE A 28 5.58 -5.91 13.05
N TRP A 29 5.14 -5.34 14.16
CA TRP A 29 5.96 -4.41 14.93
C TRP A 29 5.64 -4.47 16.44
N PRO A 30 6.66 -4.67 17.31
CA PRO A 30 8.02 -5.09 16.95
C PRO A 30 8.05 -6.52 16.41
N LEU A 31 8.99 -6.81 15.50
CA LEU A 31 9.19 -8.18 14.99
C LEU A 31 9.68 -9.10 16.10
N PRO A 32 9.22 -10.36 16.16
CA PRO A 32 9.67 -11.35 17.14
C PRO A 32 11.05 -11.92 16.77
N MET A 33 12.07 -11.04 16.80
CA MET A 33 13.42 -11.33 16.28
C MET A 33 14.04 -12.60 16.86
N GLY A 34 13.88 -12.85 18.17
CA GLY A 34 14.41 -14.07 18.79
C GLY A 34 13.90 -15.36 18.16
N LYS A 35 12.61 -15.40 17.80
CA LYS A 35 12.03 -16.54 17.08
C LYS A 35 12.52 -16.62 15.63
N ILE A 36 12.60 -15.47 14.96
CA ILE A 36 13.04 -15.43 13.56
C ILE A 36 14.49 -15.90 13.45
N LEU A 37 15.37 -15.44 14.31
CA LEU A 37 16.78 -15.87 14.35
C LEU A 37 16.88 -17.38 14.57
N SER A 38 16.16 -17.94 15.54
CA SER A 38 16.19 -19.39 15.80
C SER A 38 15.61 -20.23 14.64
N LEU A 39 14.73 -19.66 13.82
CA LEU A 39 14.26 -20.30 12.60
C LEU A 39 15.27 -20.16 11.47
N ALA A 40 15.94 -19.02 11.35
CA ALA A 40 16.95 -18.78 10.34
C ALA A 40 18.12 -19.77 10.42
N GLU A 41 18.49 -20.19 11.62
CA GLU A 41 19.49 -21.25 11.83
C GLU A 41 19.08 -22.60 11.24
N LYS A 42 17.78 -22.87 11.17
CA LYS A 42 17.23 -24.17 10.74
C LYS A 42 16.89 -24.21 9.24
N TYR A 43 16.65 -23.06 8.64
CA TYR A 43 16.20 -22.96 7.26
C TYR A 43 17.22 -22.18 6.42
N PRO A 44 17.95 -22.87 5.52
CA PRO A 44 18.98 -22.20 4.70
C PRO A 44 18.41 -21.26 3.64
N HIS A 45 17.12 -21.37 3.36
CA HIS A 45 16.42 -20.50 2.39
C HIS A 45 15.16 -19.93 3.04
N ILE A 46 15.08 -18.62 3.10
CA ILE A 46 13.97 -17.89 3.71
C ILE A 46 13.39 -16.91 2.69
N LEU A 47 12.08 -17.03 2.45
CA LEU A 47 11.32 -16.11 1.62
C LEU A 47 10.44 -15.22 2.50
N VAL A 48 10.45 -13.93 2.25
CA VAL A 48 9.52 -12.97 2.85
C VAL A 48 8.45 -12.63 1.83
N ILE A 49 7.20 -12.87 2.19
CA ILE A 49 6.05 -12.57 1.33
C ILE A 49 5.20 -11.51 2.02
N GLU A 50 5.34 -10.28 1.56
CA GLU A 50 4.63 -9.11 2.07
C GLU A 50 4.20 -8.20 0.92
N GLU A 51 3.05 -7.57 1.05
CA GLU A 51 2.54 -6.62 0.07
C GLU A 51 3.27 -5.27 0.17
N LEU A 52 3.22 -4.49 -0.91
CA LEU A 52 3.79 -3.14 -1.00
C LEU A 52 5.29 -3.10 -0.70
N MET A 53 5.71 -2.27 0.24
CA MET A 53 7.12 -2.03 0.56
C MET A 53 7.75 -3.18 1.38
N PRO A 54 9.06 -3.42 1.25
CA PRO A 54 9.77 -4.53 1.91
C PRO A 54 10.05 -4.25 3.39
N PHE A 55 9.02 -4.05 4.19
CA PHE A 55 9.16 -3.71 5.60
C PHE A 55 9.79 -4.84 6.44
N ILE A 56 9.26 -6.06 6.28
CA ILE A 56 9.77 -7.23 7.00
C ILE A 56 11.12 -7.66 6.42
N GLU A 57 11.23 -7.72 5.09
CA GLU A 57 12.45 -8.11 4.39
C GLU A 57 13.63 -7.20 4.77
N GLU A 58 13.44 -5.88 4.74
CA GLU A 58 14.48 -4.91 5.10
C GLU A 58 14.87 -5.03 6.57
N ALA A 59 13.90 -5.15 7.47
CA ALA A 59 14.18 -5.30 8.89
C ALA A 59 15.01 -6.57 9.19
N LEU A 60 14.76 -7.68 8.48
CA LEU A 60 15.53 -8.90 8.62
C LEU A 60 16.94 -8.78 8.03
N LYS A 61 17.08 -8.14 6.87
CA LYS A 61 18.37 -7.88 6.25
C LYS A 61 19.27 -6.99 7.11
N VAL A 62 18.70 -5.98 7.77
CA VAL A 62 19.44 -5.12 8.71
C VAL A 62 20.01 -5.95 9.88
N GLN A 63 19.36 -7.01 10.28
CA GLN A 63 19.85 -7.95 11.32
C GLN A 63 20.81 -9.00 10.77
N GLY A 64 21.23 -8.91 9.52
CA GLY A 64 22.15 -9.85 8.89
C GLY A 64 21.53 -11.18 8.46
N ILE A 65 20.20 -11.30 8.48
CA ILE A 65 19.52 -12.52 8.05
C ILE A 65 19.39 -12.51 6.52
N ALA A 66 19.91 -13.56 5.88
CA ALA A 66 19.79 -13.74 4.44
C ALA A 66 18.35 -14.13 4.08
N VAL A 67 17.62 -13.20 3.49
CA VAL A 67 16.23 -13.40 3.04
C VAL A 67 16.03 -12.84 1.65
N GLU A 68 15.11 -13.41 0.91
CA GLU A 68 14.64 -12.93 -0.38
C GLU A 68 13.13 -12.67 -0.33
N GLY A 69 12.67 -11.62 -0.99
CA GLY A 69 11.24 -11.27 -1.02
C GLY A 69 10.93 -10.51 -2.31
N LYS A 70 11.12 -9.21 -2.33
CA LYS A 70 10.79 -8.34 -3.46
C LYS A 70 11.55 -8.66 -4.76
N LYS A 71 12.55 -9.50 -4.71
CA LYS A 71 13.16 -10.09 -5.90
C LYS A 71 12.15 -10.90 -6.74
N TYR A 72 11.14 -11.49 -6.11
CA TYR A 72 10.15 -12.36 -6.74
C TYR A 72 8.72 -11.80 -6.66
N PHE A 73 8.44 -10.97 -5.66
CA PHE A 73 7.10 -10.49 -5.35
C PHE A 73 6.95 -9.01 -5.69
N SER A 74 5.84 -8.63 -6.34
CA SER A 74 5.59 -7.27 -6.77
C SER A 74 5.60 -6.25 -5.63
N PHE A 75 6.01 -5.01 -5.95
CA PHE A 75 5.89 -3.85 -5.08
C PHE A 75 4.50 -3.20 -5.13
N THR A 76 3.70 -3.52 -6.12
CA THR A 76 2.42 -2.86 -6.39
C THR A 76 1.30 -3.87 -6.58
N GLY A 77 0.09 -3.43 -6.29
CA GLY A 77 -1.11 -4.26 -6.36
C GLY A 77 -1.27 -5.18 -5.17
N GLU A 78 -2.41 -5.83 -5.09
CA GLU A 78 -2.70 -6.86 -4.09
C GLU A 78 -2.17 -8.23 -4.54
N PHE A 79 -1.88 -9.08 -3.57
CA PHE A 79 -1.51 -10.46 -3.87
C PHE A 79 -2.77 -11.31 -4.07
N THR A 80 -2.75 -12.05 -5.16
CA THR A 80 -3.74 -13.09 -5.45
C THR A 80 -3.09 -14.46 -5.37
N VAL A 81 -3.91 -15.50 -5.23
CA VAL A 81 -3.44 -16.90 -5.25
C VAL A 81 -2.60 -17.18 -6.51
N GLY A 82 -3.05 -16.67 -7.67
CA GLY A 82 -2.33 -16.82 -8.93
C GLY A 82 -0.98 -16.10 -8.97
N SER A 83 -0.90 -14.85 -8.46
CA SER A 83 0.35 -14.10 -8.42
C SER A 83 1.36 -14.75 -7.46
N ILE A 84 0.91 -15.19 -6.29
CA ILE A 84 1.76 -15.91 -5.32
C ILE A 84 2.26 -17.22 -5.90
N LYS A 85 1.40 -18.00 -6.56
CA LYS A 85 1.80 -19.25 -7.22
C LYS A 85 2.93 -19.02 -8.22
N LYS A 86 2.75 -18.05 -9.12
CA LYS A 86 3.76 -17.69 -10.13
C LYS A 86 5.08 -17.28 -9.48
N SER A 87 5.04 -16.44 -8.46
CA SER A 87 6.23 -15.95 -7.77
C SER A 87 6.96 -17.05 -7.00
N LEU A 88 6.25 -17.95 -6.33
CA LEU A 88 6.84 -19.10 -5.64
C LEU A 88 7.54 -20.05 -6.61
N LEU A 89 6.95 -20.34 -7.75
CA LEU A 89 7.59 -21.15 -8.80
C LEU A 89 8.86 -20.47 -9.32
N THR A 90 8.82 -19.16 -9.54
CA THR A 90 10.01 -18.39 -9.96
C THR A 90 11.11 -18.40 -8.89
N ALA A 91 10.73 -18.44 -7.62
CA ALA A 91 11.66 -18.57 -6.50
C ALA A 91 12.18 -20.00 -6.28
N GLY A 92 11.79 -20.96 -7.13
CA GLY A 92 12.23 -22.35 -7.04
C GLY A 92 11.58 -23.15 -5.91
N VAL A 93 10.42 -22.71 -5.43
CA VAL A 93 9.67 -23.43 -4.39
C VAL A 93 8.81 -24.50 -5.03
N GLU A 94 9.02 -25.75 -4.63
CA GLU A 94 8.14 -26.87 -5.02
C GLU A 94 6.74 -26.66 -4.41
N LEU A 95 5.73 -26.67 -5.25
CA LEU A 95 4.34 -26.58 -4.82
C LEU A 95 3.75 -27.98 -4.70
N VAL A 96 3.00 -28.21 -3.64
CA VAL A 96 2.19 -29.42 -3.53
C VAL A 96 1.04 -29.25 -4.53
N SER A 97 1.08 -30.04 -5.58
CA SER A 97 0.09 -30.00 -6.66
C SER A 97 -1.32 -30.32 -6.14
N GLY A 98 -2.09 -29.28 -5.93
CA GLY A 98 -3.54 -29.30 -6.05
C GLY A 98 -3.87 -28.54 -7.32
N GLU A 99 -4.82 -29.00 -8.11
CA GLU A 99 -5.41 -28.20 -9.18
C GLU A 99 -6.07 -27.01 -8.54
N ILE A 100 -5.33 -25.89 -8.44
CA ILE A 100 -5.96 -24.60 -8.21
C ILE A 100 -6.67 -24.34 -9.55
N PRO A 101 -8.00 -24.23 -9.56
CA PRO A 101 -8.71 -23.86 -10.79
C PRO A 101 -7.97 -22.64 -11.36
N GLN A 102 -7.45 -22.75 -12.56
CA GLN A 102 -7.03 -21.56 -13.27
C GLN A 102 -8.32 -20.76 -13.48
N LEU A 103 -8.57 -19.79 -12.61
CA LEU A 103 -9.36 -18.65 -13.00
C LEU A 103 -8.53 -18.02 -14.13
N GLU A 104 -8.74 -18.54 -15.34
CA GLU A 104 -8.39 -17.80 -16.53
C GLU A 104 -9.11 -16.48 -16.35
N ALA A 105 -8.37 -15.46 -15.96
CA ALA A 105 -8.88 -14.12 -16.16
C ALA A 105 -9.29 -14.10 -17.61
N ASP A 106 -10.59 -13.98 -17.85
CA ASP A 106 -11.14 -13.81 -19.17
C ASP A 106 -10.56 -12.52 -19.75
N SER A 107 -9.29 -12.59 -20.17
CA SER A 107 -8.59 -11.49 -20.84
C SER A 107 -9.31 -11.04 -22.11
N LYS A 108 -10.24 -11.87 -22.57
CA LYS A 108 -11.12 -11.55 -23.70
C LYS A 108 -12.30 -10.66 -23.34
N THR A 109 -12.65 -10.53 -22.04
CA THR A 109 -13.78 -9.71 -21.62
C THR A 109 -13.40 -8.25 -21.38
N GLU A 110 -12.12 -7.95 -21.06
CA GLU A 110 -11.67 -6.58 -20.83
C GLU A 110 -11.52 -5.75 -22.11
N GLU A 111 -11.21 -6.38 -23.24
CA GLU A 111 -11.02 -5.67 -24.52
C GLU A 111 -12.34 -5.21 -25.19
N SER A 112 -13.50 -5.73 -24.79
CA SER A 112 -14.76 -5.46 -25.47
C SER A 112 -15.71 -4.47 -24.76
N LEU A 113 -15.44 -4.15 -23.50
CA LEU A 113 -16.28 -3.23 -22.73
C LEU A 113 -15.61 -1.85 -22.61
N SER A 114 -15.97 -0.94 -23.53
CA SER A 114 -15.65 0.48 -23.35
C SER A 114 -16.50 1.05 -22.22
N ILE A 115 -16.03 0.87 -20.98
CA ILE A 115 -16.68 1.45 -19.80
C ILE A 115 -16.28 2.93 -19.72
N PRO A 116 -17.24 3.87 -19.80
CA PRO A 116 -16.91 5.28 -19.68
C PRO A 116 -16.32 5.57 -18.30
N PRO A 117 -15.25 6.37 -18.21
CA PRO A 117 -14.64 6.72 -16.95
C PRO A 117 -15.64 7.45 -16.06
N ARG A 118 -15.77 7.03 -14.82
CA ARG A 118 -16.58 7.70 -13.81
C ARG A 118 -15.65 8.44 -12.86
N THR A 119 -15.50 9.72 -13.07
CA THR A 119 -14.74 10.56 -12.16
C THR A 119 -15.45 10.63 -10.80
N PRO A 120 -14.77 10.32 -9.70
CA PRO A 120 -15.35 10.47 -8.38
C PRO A 120 -15.68 11.94 -8.12
N MET A 121 -16.83 12.19 -7.46
CA MET A 121 -17.28 13.55 -7.17
C MET A 121 -17.99 13.62 -5.82
N LEU A 122 -17.97 14.80 -5.22
CA LEU A 122 -18.73 15.07 -4.00
C LEU A 122 -20.24 14.95 -4.25
N CYS A 123 -20.95 14.35 -3.30
CA CYS A 123 -22.39 14.14 -3.37
C CYS A 123 -23.15 15.46 -3.60
N ALA A 124 -24.36 15.35 -4.15
CA ALA A 124 -25.29 16.48 -4.18
C ALA A 124 -25.64 16.91 -2.76
N GLY A 125 -25.60 18.22 -2.47
CA GLY A 125 -25.83 18.74 -1.13
C GLY A 125 -24.69 18.51 -0.12
N CYS A 126 -23.53 18.03 -0.56
CA CYS A 126 -22.39 17.82 0.30
C CYS A 126 -21.95 19.12 1.01
N PRO A 127 -21.79 19.14 2.34
CA PRO A 127 -21.40 20.35 3.08
C PRO A 127 -19.98 20.83 2.78
N HIS A 128 -19.13 19.99 2.21
CA HIS A 128 -17.78 20.40 1.79
C HIS A 128 -17.81 21.38 0.61
N ARG A 129 -18.81 21.30 -0.28
CA ARG A 129 -18.88 22.14 -1.49
C ARG A 129 -18.84 23.64 -1.21
N PRO A 130 -19.72 24.21 -0.34
CA PRO A 130 -19.65 25.64 -0.06
C PRO A 130 -18.35 26.05 0.64
N VAL A 131 -17.79 25.19 1.49
CA VAL A 131 -16.49 25.46 2.13
C VAL A 131 -15.38 25.61 1.10
N PHE A 132 -15.30 24.67 0.13
CA PHE A 132 -14.29 24.75 -0.94
C PHE A 132 -14.48 25.94 -1.87
N ASP A 133 -15.72 26.34 -2.14
CA ASP A 133 -15.99 27.55 -2.91
C ASP A 133 -15.46 28.81 -2.20
N ILE A 134 -15.66 28.90 -0.88
CA ILE A 134 -15.12 30.01 -0.07
C ILE A 134 -13.58 29.98 -0.07
N LEU A 135 -12.97 28.82 0.13
CA LEU A 135 -11.52 28.66 0.15
C LEU A 135 -10.88 29.01 -1.20
N LYS A 136 -11.55 28.61 -2.31
CA LYS A 136 -11.13 28.99 -3.68
C LYS A 136 -11.17 30.51 -3.88
N LYS A 137 -12.27 31.16 -3.51
CA LYS A 137 -12.45 32.62 -3.59
C LYS A 137 -11.44 33.37 -2.73
N SER A 138 -11.11 32.82 -1.57
CA SER A 138 -10.11 33.40 -0.64
C SER A 138 -8.68 33.17 -1.10
N LYS A 139 -8.46 32.42 -2.19
CA LYS A 139 -7.13 32.02 -2.67
C LYS A 139 -6.28 31.35 -1.56
N ALA A 140 -6.93 30.58 -0.71
CA ALA A 140 -6.27 29.85 0.37
C ALA A 140 -5.34 28.78 -0.19
N LEU A 141 -4.23 28.55 0.48
CA LEU A 141 -3.38 27.40 0.31
C LEU A 141 -3.96 26.26 1.17
N VAL A 142 -4.68 25.35 0.55
CA VAL A 142 -5.40 24.28 1.27
C VAL A 142 -4.55 23.04 1.36
N VAL A 143 -4.38 22.56 2.58
CA VAL A 143 -3.67 21.33 2.92
C VAL A 143 -4.69 20.33 3.44
N GLY A 144 -4.80 19.18 2.80
CA GLY A 144 -5.83 18.20 3.13
C GLY A 144 -5.30 16.87 3.61
N ASP A 145 -6.18 16.15 4.26
CA ASP A 145 -6.00 14.76 4.62
C ASP A 145 -6.79 13.84 3.65
N ILE A 146 -6.84 12.54 3.95
CA ILE A 146 -7.54 11.55 3.16
C ILE A 146 -9.00 11.44 3.61
N GLY A 147 -9.93 11.64 2.69
CA GLY A 147 -11.37 11.54 2.90
C GLY A 147 -12.15 12.04 1.69
N CYS A 148 -13.47 12.17 1.80
CA CYS A 148 -14.30 12.73 0.73
C CYS A 148 -13.82 14.13 0.29
N TYR A 149 -13.29 14.91 1.22
CA TYR A 149 -12.74 16.24 0.93
C TYR A 149 -11.46 16.20 0.08
N SER A 150 -10.77 15.06 -0.02
CA SER A 150 -9.67 14.89 -0.97
C SER A 150 -10.10 15.16 -2.41
N LEU A 151 -11.38 14.96 -2.72
CA LEU A 151 -11.94 15.22 -4.04
C LEU A 151 -11.90 16.70 -4.43
N ALA A 152 -11.60 17.59 -3.50
CA ALA A 152 -11.37 19.02 -3.79
C ALA A 152 -10.08 19.29 -4.57
N ILE A 153 -9.25 18.28 -4.85
CA ILE A 153 -8.15 18.38 -5.82
C ILE A 153 -8.68 18.42 -7.27
N LEU A 154 -9.88 17.86 -7.51
CA LEU A 154 -10.49 17.77 -8.81
C LEU A 154 -11.33 19.02 -9.12
N GLU A 155 -11.65 19.18 -10.40
CA GLU A 155 -12.62 20.19 -10.83
C GLU A 155 -13.99 19.98 -10.16
N PRO A 156 -14.74 21.05 -9.89
CA PRO A 156 -14.48 22.46 -10.19
C PRO A 156 -13.70 23.19 -9.09
N PHE A 157 -13.34 22.54 -8.00
CA PHE A 157 -12.74 23.21 -6.84
C PHE A 157 -11.24 23.47 -7.01
N GLU A 158 -10.44 22.42 -7.23
CA GLU A 158 -8.99 22.47 -7.41
C GLU A 158 -8.25 23.23 -6.29
N VAL A 159 -8.78 23.15 -5.08
CA VAL A 159 -8.28 23.91 -3.93
C VAL A 159 -7.21 23.17 -3.15
N HIS A 160 -7.28 21.84 -3.05
CA HIS A 160 -6.27 21.05 -2.36
C HIS A 160 -4.93 21.11 -3.10
N LYS A 161 -3.86 21.43 -2.37
CA LYS A 161 -2.49 21.49 -2.91
C LYS A 161 -1.63 20.31 -2.47
N THR A 162 -1.96 19.71 -1.34
CA THR A 162 -1.24 18.55 -0.80
C THR A 162 -2.20 17.58 -0.15
N ASN A 163 -1.87 16.29 -0.23
CA ASN A 163 -2.63 15.22 0.38
C ASN A 163 -1.68 14.02 0.59
N ILE A 164 -1.29 13.73 1.83
CA ILE A 164 -0.30 12.70 2.13
C ILE A 164 -0.93 11.53 2.90
N SER A 165 -1.48 11.80 4.08
CA SER A 165 -2.06 10.78 4.96
C SER A 165 -3.05 11.39 5.93
N MET A 166 -3.91 10.57 6.51
CA MET A 166 -4.84 11.02 7.55
C MET A 166 -4.11 11.61 8.75
N GLY A 167 -4.42 12.85 9.13
CA GLY A 167 -3.80 13.59 10.22
C GLY A 167 -2.55 14.39 9.85
N ALA A 168 -2.03 14.27 8.63
CA ALA A 168 -0.84 14.99 8.21
C ALA A 168 -1.09 16.49 7.95
N SER A 169 -2.32 16.88 7.61
CA SER A 169 -2.68 18.25 7.24
C SER A 169 -2.30 19.28 8.28
N LEU A 170 -2.50 18.98 9.57
CA LEU A 170 -2.20 19.90 10.67
C LEU A 170 -0.71 20.29 10.69
N GLY A 171 0.18 19.29 10.68
CA GLY A 171 1.63 19.53 10.65
C GLY A 171 2.09 20.22 9.37
N MET A 172 1.52 19.83 8.24
CA MET A 172 1.82 20.44 6.95
C MET A 172 1.36 21.90 6.88
N ALA A 173 0.17 22.22 7.36
CA ALA A 173 -0.33 23.59 7.40
C ALA A 173 0.57 24.48 8.26
N VAL A 174 0.97 24.01 9.44
CA VAL A 174 1.91 24.73 10.32
C VAL A 174 3.27 24.91 9.65
N GLY A 175 3.78 23.87 8.99
CA GLY A 175 5.05 23.91 8.27
C GLY A 175 5.02 24.91 7.11
N MET A 176 3.98 24.89 6.30
CA MET A 176 3.79 25.81 5.18
C MET A 176 3.64 27.27 5.65
N ALA A 177 2.82 27.51 6.66
CA ALA A 177 2.65 28.85 7.24
C ALA A 177 3.98 29.40 7.78
N SER A 178 4.79 28.53 8.41
CA SER A 178 6.10 28.89 8.93
C SER A 178 7.10 29.19 7.82
N ALA A 179 7.14 28.35 6.77
CA ALA A 179 8.01 28.54 5.62
C ALA A 179 7.71 29.87 4.89
N HIS A 180 6.44 30.18 4.68
CA HIS A 180 6.03 31.46 4.09
C HIS A 180 6.43 32.65 4.94
N ARG A 181 6.28 32.54 6.26
CA ARG A 181 6.73 33.61 7.18
C ARG A 181 8.23 33.85 7.11
N LEU A 182 9.02 32.77 7.03
CA LEU A 182 10.49 32.84 6.98
C LEU A 182 11.02 33.34 5.63
N SER A 183 10.32 33.04 4.53
CA SER A 183 10.72 33.45 3.18
C SER A 183 10.47 34.92 2.86
N GLY A 184 9.81 35.66 3.77
CA GLY A 184 9.44 37.05 3.53
C GLY A 184 8.34 37.24 2.48
N ASN A 185 7.76 36.18 1.94
CA ASN A 185 6.65 36.25 1.02
C ASN A 185 5.37 36.71 1.72
N PRO A 186 4.43 37.38 1.00
CA PRO A 186 3.15 37.72 1.57
C PRO A 186 2.46 36.46 2.07
N LYS A 187 1.92 36.54 3.29
CA LYS A 187 1.30 35.41 3.96
C LYS A 187 0.12 34.88 3.13
N PRO A 188 0.16 33.66 2.59
CA PRO A 188 -1.05 33.05 2.08
C PRO A 188 -1.95 32.69 3.28
N LEU A 189 -3.24 32.68 3.05
CA LEU A 189 -4.16 32.00 3.96
C LEU A 189 -3.90 30.49 3.81
N VAL A 190 -3.47 29.86 4.90
CA VAL A 190 -3.31 28.39 4.93
C VAL A 190 -4.51 27.81 5.67
N ALA A 191 -5.19 26.84 5.08
CA ALA A 191 -6.39 26.18 5.61
C ALA A 191 -6.29 24.66 5.49
#